data_304f1147462c1f968ff096117977347b
#
_entry.id   304f1147462c1f968ff096117977347b
#
_cell.length_a   1.000
_cell.length_b   1.000
_cell.length_c   1.000
_cell.angle_alpha   90.00
_cell.angle_beta   90.00
_cell.angle_gamma   90.00
#
_symmetry.space_group_name_H-M   'P 1'
#
loop_
_entity.id
_entity.type
_entity.pdbx_description
1 polymer ?
#
loop_
_entity_poly.entity_id
_entity_poly.type
_entity_poly.pdbx_seq_one_letter_code
_entity_poly.pdbx_strand_id
1 'polypeptide(L)'
;HGLVQAGRYFASGDMISIVHALEQAKCDAWAQATAATLRQRSPLMLHVVLRQIRGGRALSYAQNIYRERVMVHHCFHPDHLGRAPRNSEVIEGIRALVIDKDQRPLWQPERVEDVTPEMAEGFFAEVWRPGDHPLRQLLQP
;
A
#
# COMPACT_ATOMS: atom_id res chain seq x y z
N HIS A 1 14.92 19.21 -3.31
CA HIS A 1 14.47 19.05 -4.71
C HIS A 1 13.41 17.96 -4.84
N GLY A 2 13.62 16.75 -4.31
CA GLY A 2 12.67 15.64 -4.42
C GLY A 2 11.31 15.85 -3.77
N LEU A 3 11.22 16.59 -2.64
CA LEU A 3 9.93 16.87 -1.98
C LEU A 3 9.00 17.75 -2.82
N VAL A 4 9.55 18.71 -3.55
CA VAL A 4 8.77 19.59 -4.46
C VAL A 4 8.23 18.78 -5.63
N GLN A 5 9.05 17.90 -6.20
CA GLN A 5 8.63 17.01 -7.28
C GLN A 5 7.60 15.99 -6.81
N ALA A 6 7.80 15.38 -5.63
CA ALA A 6 6.79 14.51 -5.03
C ALA A 6 5.45 15.22 -4.84
N GLY A 7 5.45 16.46 -4.32
CA GLY A 7 4.25 17.28 -4.20
C GLY A 7 3.51 17.47 -5.52
N ARG A 8 4.24 17.63 -6.62
CA ARG A 8 3.66 17.84 -7.95
C ARG A 8 2.85 16.62 -8.46
N TYR A 9 3.38 15.41 -8.26
CA TYR A 9 2.78 14.19 -8.82
C TYR A 9 1.86 13.45 -7.84
N PHE A 10 2.15 13.52 -6.53
CA PHE A 10 1.43 12.77 -5.50
C PHE A 10 0.38 13.56 -4.72
N ALA A 11 0.21 14.85 -5.01
CA ALA A 11 -0.72 15.71 -4.28
C ALA A 11 -2.19 15.30 -4.49
N SER A 12 -2.55 14.86 -5.67
CA SER A 12 -3.92 14.55 -6.08
C SER A 12 -3.97 13.28 -6.94
N GLY A 13 -5.19 12.83 -7.23
CA GLY A 13 -5.42 11.65 -8.04
C GLY A 13 -5.30 10.33 -7.25
N ASP A 14 -5.68 9.24 -7.88
CA ASP A 14 -5.47 7.88 -7.40
C ASP A 14 -4.08 7.37 -7.82
N MET A 15 -3.74 6.14 -7.44
CA MET A 15 -2.44 5.56 -7.77
C MET A 15 -2.25 5.39 -9.28
N ILE A 16 -3.30 5.06 -10.02
CA ILE A 16 -3.27 4.91 -11.47
C ILE A 16 -2.90 6.24 -12.14
N SER A 17 -3.62 7.31 -11.76
CA SER A 17 -3.36 8.66 -12.26
C SER A 17 -1.96 9.16 -11.94
N ILE A 18 -1.44 8.85 -10.74
CA ILE A 18 -0.08 9.20 -10.32
C ILE A 18 0.95 8.51 -11.21
N VAL A 19 0.83 7.18 -11.40
CA VAL A 19 1.77 6.41 -12.22
C VAL A 19 1.74 6.90 -13.67
N HIS A 20 0.56 7.11 -14.24
CA HIS A 20 0.43 7.63 -15.60
C HIS A 20 1.01 9.04 -15.77
N ALA A 21 0.79 9.94 -14.81
CA ALA A 21 1.37 11.28 -14.85
C ALA A 21 2.91 11.26 -14.82
N LEU A 22 3.48 10.39 -14.00
CA LEU A 22 4.93 10.17 -13.94
C LEU A 22 5.48 9.61 -15.28
N GLU A 23 4.79 8.64 -15.89
CA GLU A 23 5.18 8.04 -17.16
C GLU A 23 5.08 9.02 -18.34
N GLN A 24 4.11 9.92 -18.31
CA GLN A 24 3.92 10.94 -19.35
C GLN A 24 4.95 12.07 -19.27
N ALA A 25 5.58 12.29 -18.15
CA ALA A 25 6.58 13.33 -17.93
C ALA A 25 7.94 12.98 -18.55
N LYS A 26 8.00 12.84 -19.89
CA LYS A 26 9.15 12.34 -20.65
C LYS A 26 10.46 13.11 -20.40
N CYS A 27 10.38 14.40 -20.13
CA CYS A 27 11.54 15.27 -19.89
C CYS A 27 11.93 15.37 -18.41
N ASP A 28 11.23 14.71 -17.51
CA ASP A 28 11.51 14.70 -16.09
C ASP A 28 12.17 13.37 -15.69
N ALA A 29 13.49 13.36 -15.57
CA ALA A 29 14.26 12.16 -15.25
C ALA A 29 13.87 11.57 -13.88
N TRP A 30 13.50 12.42 -12.90
CA TRP A 30 13.04 11.96 -11.60
C TRP A 30 11.69 11.25 -11.72
N ALA A 31 10.77 11.81 -12.51
CA ALA A 31 9.45 11.20 -12.74
C ALA A 31 9.59 9.83 -13.42
N GLN A 32 10.43 9.73 -14.44
CA GLN A 32 10.68 8.47 -15.16
C GLN A 32 11.29 7.40 -14.22
N ALA A 33 12.30 7.75 -13.43
CA ALA A 33 12.91 6.84 -12.47
C ALA A 33 11.91 6.40 -11.37
N THR A 34 11.07 7.33 -10.92
CA THR A 34 10.03 7.05 -9.93
C THR A 34 8.97 6.12 -10.50
N ALA A 35 8.48 6.36 -11.72
CA ALA A 35 7.54 5.48 -12.40
C ALA A 35 8.09 4.05 -12.54
N ALA A 36 9.34 3.91 -13.00
CA ALA A 36 10.00 2.62 -13.12
C ALA A 36 10.10 1.88 -11.77
N THR A 37 10.38 2.62 -10.69
CA THR A 37 10.42 2.05 -9.34
C THR A 37 9.03 1.58 -8.90
N LEU A 38 7.99 2.39 -9.10
CA LEU A 38 6.63 2.03 -8.73
C LEU A 38 6.14 0.78 -9.49
N ARG A 39 6.45 0.67 -10.78
CA ARG A 39 6.08 -0.50 -11.60
C ARG A 39 6.71 -1.83 -11.14
N GLN A 40 7.77 -1.78 -10.33
CA GLN A 40 8.40 -2.97 -9.74
C GLN A 40 7.78 -3.37 -8.38
N ARG A 41 6.98 -2.50 -7.77
CA ARG A 41 6.36 -2.75 -6.47
C ARG A 41 5.01 -3.45 -6.63
N SER A 42 4.54 -4.07 -5.53
CA SER A 42 3.19 -4.65 -5.52
C SER A 42 2.14 -3.60 -5.88
N PRO A 43 1.42 -3.78 -6.98
CA PRO A 43 0.36 -2.86 -7.39
C PRO A 43 -0.69 -2.64 -6.30
N LEU A 44 -1.11 -3.71 -5.64
CA LEU A 44 -2.07 -3.66 -4.54
C LEU A 44 -1.54 -2.84 -3.36
N MET A 45 -0.30 -3.09 -2.93
CA MET A 45 0.28 -2.37 -1.80
C MET A 45 0.54 -0.89 -2.11
N LEU A 46 0.77 -0.51 -3.36
CA LEU A 46 0.84 0.92 -3.74
C LEU A 46 -0.47 1.65 -3.45
N HIS A 47 -1.62 1.05 -3.79
CA HIS A 47 -2.95 1.61 -3.47
C HIS A 47 -3.19 1.67 -1.95
N VAL A 48 -2.85 0.60 -1.22
CA VAL A 48 -2.99 0.52 0.24
C VAL A 48 -2.15 1.60 0.93
N VAL A 49 -0.88 1.75 0.56
CA VAL A 49 0.02 2.75 1.15
C VAL A 49 -0.45 4.18 0.86
N LEU A 50 -0.88 4.47 -0.37
CA LEU A 50 -1.42 5.78 -0.71
C LEU A 50 -2.65 6.12 0.15
N ARG A 51 -3.55 5.14 0.33
CA ARG A 51 -4.74 5.27 1.19
C ARG A 51 -4.36 5.46 2.66
N GLN A 52 -3.35 4.73 3.16
CA GLN A 52 -2.85 4.87 4.53
C GLN A 52 -2.32 6.30 4.77
N ILE A 53 -1.45 6.79 3.89
CA ILE A 53 -0.85 8.12 4.02
C ILE A 53 -1.92 9.21 3.99
N ARG A 54 -2.86 9.14 3.06
CA ARG A 54 -3.91 10.17 2.91
C ARG A 54 -4.91 10.14 4.06
N GLY A 55 -5.38 8.95 4.41
CA GLY A 55 -6.33 8.79 5.50
C GLY A 55 -5.74 9.11 6.87
N GLY A 56 -4.42 8.91 7.02
CA GLY A 56 -3.72 9.21 8.26
C GLY A 56 -3.56 10.69 8.59
N ARG A 57 -3.69 11.59 7.60
CA ARG A 57 -3.52 13.03 7.79
C ARG A 57 -4.50 13.66 8.79
N ALA A 58 -5.71 13.11 8.87
CA ALA A 58 -6.76 13.59 9.78
C ALA A 58 -6.77 12.88 11.13
N LEU A 59 -5.88 11.90 11.35
CA LEU A 59 -5.84 11.07 12.55
C LEU A 59 -4.75 11.54 13.50
N SER A 60 -4.97 11.36 14.80
CA SER A 60 -3.91 11.47 15.81
C SER A 60 -2.86 10.39 15.61
N TYR A 61 -1.70 10.55 16.26
CA TYR A 61 -0.64 9.53 16.24
C TYR A 61 -1.15 8.16 16.74
N ALA A 62 -1.86 8.14 17.85
CA ALA A 62 -2.44 6.93 18.43
C ALA A 62 -3.42 6.24 17.47
N GLN A 63 -4.31 7.01 16.83
CA GLN A 63 -5.25 6.50 15.83
C GLN A 63 -4.53 5.94 14.58
N ASN A 64 -3.44 6.58 14.15
CA ASN A 64 -2.64 6.08 13.04
C ASN A 64 -2.02 4.72 13.36
N ILE A 65 -1.40 4.57 14.55
CA ILE A 65 -0.80 3.31 14.99
C ILE A 65 -1.87 2.21 15.13
N TYR A 66 -3.04 2.57 15.70
CA TYR A 66 -4.16 1.64 15.79
C TYR A 66 -4.60 1.13 14.41
N ARG A 67 -4.82 2.04 13.47
CA ARG A 67 -5.20 1.73 12.09
C ARG A 67 -4.13 0.92 11.34
N GLU A 68 -2.86 1.26 11.54
CA GLU A 68 -1.74 0.53 10.94
C GLU A 68 -1.69 -0.92 11.44
N ARG A 69 -2.01 -1.17 12.71
CA ARG A 69 -2.09 -2.54 13.26
C ARG A 69 -3.16 -3.38 12.54
N VAL A 70 -4.31 -2.77 12.19
CA VAL A 70 -5.36 -3.42 11.38
C VAL A 70 -4.83 -3.73 9.98
N MET A 71 -4.24 -2.75 9.32
CA MET A 71 -3.67 -2.92 7.98
C MET A 71 -2.60 -4.03 7.96
N VAL A 72 -1.69 -4.05 8.92
CA VAL A 72 -0.64 -5.08 9.04
C VAL A 72 -1.23 -6.46 9.23
N HIS A 73 -2.33 -6.61 9.99
CA HIS A 73 -3.03 -7.90 10.09
C HIS A 73 -3.43 -8.41 8.71
N HIS A 74 -4.09 -7.58 7.91
CA HIS A 74 -4.52 -7.94 6.55
C HIS A 74 -3.37 -8.19 5.58
N CYS A 75 -2.18 -7.61 5.81
CA CYS A 75 -0.99 -7.92 5.02
C CYS A 75 -0.57 -9.39 5.13
N PHE A 76 -0.81 -10.02 6.29
CA PHE A 76 -0.50 -11.44 6.52
C PHE A 76 -1.71 -12.35 6.43
N HIS A 77 -2.92 -11.81 6.54
CA HIS A 77 -4.20 -12.53 6.51
C HIS A 77 -5.13 -11.88 5.45
N PRO A 78 -4.89 -12.13 4.16
CA PRO A 78 -5.63 -11.49 3.07
C PRO A 78 -6.98 -12.15 2.79
N ASP A 79 -7.71 -12.53 3.84
CA ASP A 79 -9.00 -13.25 3.74
C ASP A 79 -10.05 -12.44 2.98
N HIS A 80 -10.02 -11.10 3.13
CA HIS A 80 -10.90 -10.18 2.39
C HIS A 80 -10.70 -10.24 0.86
N LEU A 81 -9.57 -10.78 0.41
CA LEU A 81 -9.26 -11.03 -1.01
C LEU A 81 -9.55 -12.48 -1.43
N GLY A 82 -10.07 -13.32 -0.53
CA GLY A 82 -10.25 -14.75 -0.77
C GLY A 82 -8.94 -15.51 -0.91
N ARG A 83 -7.84 -15.02 -0.29
CA ARG A 83 -6.50 -15.62 -0.41
C ARG A 83 -6.03 -16.23 0.89
N ALA A 84 -5.33 -17.36 0.80
CA ALA A 84 -4.63 -17.92 1.95
C ALA A 84 -3.43 -17.04 2.36
N PRO A 85 -3.01 -17.04 3.64
CA PRO A 85 -1.86 -16.25 4.13
C PRO A 85 -0.58 -16.40 3.28
N ARG A 86 -0.27 -17.62 2.82
CA ARG A 86 0.89 -17.90 1.96
C ARG A 86 0.86 -17.18 0.60
N ASN A 87 -0.30 -16.72 0.17
CA ASN A 87 -0.52 -16.02 -1.12
C ASN A 87 -0.66 -14.50 -0.90
N SER A 88 -0.21 -13.98 0.25
CA SER A 88 -0.19 -12.54 0.50
C SER A 88 0.96 -11.87 -0.25
N GLU A 89 0.77 -10.60 -0.59
CA GLU A 89 1.81 -9.78 -1.25
C GLU A 89 3.10 -9.71 -0.41
N VAL A 90 2.99 -9.71 0.92
CA VAL A 90 4.16 -9.68 1.82
C VAL A 90 4.96 -10.98 1.71
N ILE A 91 4.30 -12.14 1.74
CA ILE A 91 4.97 -13.44 1.64
C ILE A 91 5.60 -13.61 0.25
N GLU A 92 4.92 -13.18 -0.81
CA GLU A 92 5.49 -13.19 -2.16
C GLU A 92 6.72 -12.29 -2.28
N GLY A 93 6.67 -11.08 -1.70
CA GLY A 93 7.84 -10.20 -1.65
C GLY A 93 9.02 -10.81 -0.90
N ILE A 94 8.76 -11.48 0.23
CA ILE A 94 9.79 -12.21 1.00
C ILE A 94 10.35 -13.35 0.17
N ARG A 95 9.51 -14.15 -0.51
CA ARG A 95 9.95 -15.22 -1.40
C ARG A 95 10.95 -14.70 -2.43
N ALA A 96 10.53 -13.69 -3.20
CA ALA A 96 11.31 -13.17 -4.32
C ALA A 96 12.62 -12.48 -3.90
N LEU A 97 12.63 -11.78 -2.75
CA LEU A 97 13.77 -10.97 -2.32
C LEU A 97 14.73 -11.72 -1.37
N VAL A 98 14.22 -12.63 -0.54
CA VAL A 98 14.98 -13.21 0.56
C VAL A 98 15.19 -14.71 0.39
N ILE A 99 14.15 -15.46 0.01
CA ILE A 99 14.19 -16.93 -0.06
C ILE A 99 14.80 -17.36 -1.40
N ASP A 100 14.11 -17.11 -2.50
CA ASP A 100 14.53 -17.52 -3.85
C ASP A 100 15.57 -16.56 -4.45
N LYS A 101 15.53 -15.30 -4.03
CA LYS A 101 16.42 -14.21 -4.48
C LYS A 101 16.39 -14.00 -5.99
N ASP A 102 15.28 -14.37 -6.63
CA ASP A 102 15.09 -14.25 -8.08
C ASP A 102 14.74 -12.81 -8.51
N GLN A 103 14.39 -11.94 -7.56
CA GLN A 103 13.99 -10.53 -7.79
C GLN A 103 12.77 -10.42 -8.73
N ARG A 104 11.94 -11.45 -8.82
CA ARG A 104 10.79 -11.55 -9.72
C ARG A 104 9.53 -11.90 -8.94
N PRO A 105 9.00 -10.96 -8.16
CA PRO A 105 7.75 -11.19 -7.45
C PRO A 105 6.57 -11.33 -8.42
N LEU A 106 5.70 -12.27 -8.13
CA LEU A 106 4.47 -12.54 -8.87
C LEU A 106 3.30 -11.85 -8.16
N TRP A 107 3.21 -10.53 -8.34
CA TRP A 107 2.18 -9.72 -7.71
C TRP A 107 0.78 -10.06 -8.20
N GLN A 108 -0.22 -9.93 -7.32
CA GLN A 108 -1.63 -10.15 -7.66
C GLN A 108 -2.50 -9.02 -7.04
N PRO A 109 -3.10 -8.14 -7.85
CA PRO A 109 -3.01 -8.08 -9.32
C PRO A 109 -1.61 -7.74 -9.82
N GLU A 110 -1.32 -8.12 -11.07
CA GLU A 110 -0.02 -7.87 -11.70
C GLU A 110 0.17 -6.38 -12.06
N ARG A 111 -0.91 -5.68 -12.34
CA ARG A 111 -0.88 -4.29 -12.82
C ARG A 111 -1.61 -3.36 -11.84
N VAL A 112 -1.11 -2.12 -11.75
CA VAL A 112 -1.70 -1.09 -10.92
C VAL A 112 -3.13 -0.73 -11.35
N GLU A 113 -3.42 -0.86 -12.63
CA GLU A 113 -4.71 -0.60 -13.24
C GLU A 113 -5.78 -1.65 -12.90
N ASP A 114 -5.37 -2.85 -12.48
CA ASP A 114 -6.25 -3.97 -12.16
C ASP A 114 -6.65 -4.02 -10.67
N VAL A 115 -6.11 -3.10 -9.86
CA VAL A 115 -6.46 -2.97 -8.45
C VAL A 115 -7.77 -2.20 -8.30
N THR A 116 -8.78 -2.83 -7.73
CA THR A 116 -10.04 -2.13 -7.43
C THR A 116 -9.97 -1.39 -6.10
N PRO A 117 -10.79 -0.33 -5.91
CA PRO A 117 -10.88 0.39 -4.64
C PRO A 117 -11.19 -0.54 -3.45
N GLU A 118 -12.08 -1.53 -3.66
CA GLU A 118 -12.53 -2.47 -2.62
C GLU A 118 -11.37 -3.37 -2.15
N MET A 119 -10.48 -3.80 -3.06
CA MET A 119 -9.29 -4.56 -2.69
C MET A 119 -8.42 -3.81 -1.69
N ALA A 120 -8.15 -2.53 -1.95
CA ALA A 120 -7.33 -1.70 -1.07
C ALA A 120 -8.06 -1.29 0.21
N GLU A 121 -9.38 -1.06 0.14
CA GLU A 121 -10.20 -0.68 1.27
C GLU A 121 -10.30 -1.79 2.32
N GLY A 122 -10.38 -3.03 1.88
CA GLY A 122 -10.44 -4.20 2.75
C GLY A 122 -9.28 -4.31 3.73
N PHE A 123 -8.12 -3.73 3.44
CA PHE A 123 -6.98 -3.68 4.38
C PHE A 123 -7.23 -2.84 5.63
N PHE A 124 -8.26 -2.00 5.63
CA PHE A 124 -8.61 -1.13 6.75
C PHE A 124 -9.91 -1.55 7.44
N ALA A 125 -10.50 -2.68 7.04
CA ALA A 125 -11.66 -3.26 7.70
C ALA A 125 -11.29 -3.77 9.09
N GLU A 126 -12.10 -3.42 10.09
CA GLU A 126 -11.86 -3.85 11.47
C GLU A 126 -11.83 -5.38 11.58
N VAL A 127 -10.82 -5.89 12.26
CA VAL A 127 -10.60 -7.33 12.50
C VAL A 127 -11.07 -7.73 13.89
N TRP A 128 -10.86 -6.84 14.85
CA TRP A 128 -11.18 -7.08 16.27
C TRP A 128 -12.42 -6.33 16.68
N ARG A 129 -13.15 -6.88 17.64
CA ARG A 129 -14.14 -6.09 18.37
C ARG A 129 -13.43 -4.95 19.10
N PRO A 130 -14.08 -3.80 19.35
CA PRO A 130 -13.41 -2.64 19.96
C PRO A 130 -12.64 -2.95 21.25
N GLY A 131 -13.17 -3.86 22.10
CA GLY A 131 -12.52 -4.28 23.34
C GLY A 131 -11.37 -5.27 23.18
N ASP A 132 -11.23 -5.90 22.03
CA ASP A 132 -10.26 -6.99 21.77
C ASP A 132 -9.06 -6.52 20.96
N HIS A 133 -9.06 -5.28 20.45
CA HIS A 133 -7.95 -4.76 19.67
C HIS A 133 -6.64 -4.75 20.48
N PRO A 134 -5.52 -5.30 19.96
CA PRO A 134 -4.26 -5.40 20.71
C PRO A 134 -3.74 -4.06 21.25
N LEU A 135 -4.03 -2.97 20.54
CA LEU A 135 -3.58 -1.61 20.90
C LEU A 135 -4.71 -0.71 21.44
N ARG A 136 -5.81 -1.30 21.95
CA ARG A 136 -6.95 -0.54 22.44
C ARG A 136 -6.61 0.52 23.49
N GLN A 137 -5.55 0.29 24.26
CA GLN A 137 -5.09 1.21 25.30
C GLN A 137 -4.60 2.54 24.73
N LEU A 138 -4.14 2.59 23.48
CA LEU A 138 -3.67 3.83 22.84
C LEU A 138 -4.80 4.85 22.61
N LEU A 139 -6.05 4.40 22.57
CA LEU A 139 -7.22 5.26 22.35
C LEU A 139 -7.99 5.58 23.61
N GLN A 140 -7.52 5.09 24.75
CA GLN A 140 -8.10 5.44 26.05
C GLN A 140 -7.59 6.81 26.49
N PRO A 141 -8.45 7.67 27.07
CA PRO A 141 -8.05 8.99 27.57
C PRO A 141 -7.07 8.90 28.73
#